data_26d07c618d61b6f60ed048de7764757e
#
_entry.id   26d07c618d61b6f60ed048de7764757e
#
_cell.length_a   1.000
_cell.length_b   1.000
_cell.length_c   1.000
_cell.angle_alpha   90.00
_cell.angle_beta   90.00
_cell.angle_gamma   90.00
#
_symmetry.space_group_name_H-M   'P 1'
#
loop_
_entity.id
_entity.type
_entity.pdbx_description
1 polymer ?
#
loop_
_entity_poly.entity_id
_entity_poly.type
_entity_poly.pdbx_seq_one_letter_code
_entity_poly.pdbx_strand_id
1 'polypeptide(L)'
;MSALRFAQEGAPLMQLLYGKDAVAVAASEFHTVPLDGPYRVIPWGWDAVVKQQLLKQGAADSALPSDAEIGTLRNLQHRTSVLSLQDGAEAIDAIPALHDYLGRYHRIVLKAPWSGSGRGVRWVTDCFSQQDLYWAEKVIKEQRCVIAEPRRNVVMDFAMEYVANVSDVQFVGYSFFKTQSGVYRYNMLWNDDRIQQEIVSHLTDVSLWNALQERLNRWLQQQVLGKYQGPLGVDFFIDADGKVYLGEVNFRHTMGLVAHEYLRQHPAAEGTVFSPSSLG
;
A
#
# COMPACT_ATOMS: atom_id res chain seq x y z
N MET A 1 -12.73 -6.57 -4.09
CA MET A 1 -13.57 -5.42 -4.51
C MET A 1 -13.24 -5.06 -5.95
N SER A 2 -14.21 -4.82 -6.86
CA SER A 2 -13.91 -4.32 -8.20
C SER A 2 -13.56 -2.83 -8.12
N ALA A 3 -12.80 -2.30 -9.10
CA ALA A 3 -12.46 -0.87 -9.15
C ALA A 3 -13.71 0.04 -9.19
N LEU A 4 -14.78 -0.41 -9.86
CA LEU A 4 -16.06 0.29 -9.89
C LEU A 4 -16.75 0.33 -8.52
N ARG A 5 -16.76 -0.78 -7.80
CA ARG A 5 -17.34 -0.85 -6.46
C ARG A 5 -16.54 0.00 -5.47
N PHE A 6 -15.21 0.00 -5.57
CA PHE A 6 -14.37 0.84 -4.74
C PHE A 6 -14.58 2.33 -5.02
N ALA A 7 -14.84 2.72 -6.29
CA ALA A 7 -15.13 4.12 -6.63
C ALA A 7 -16.43 4.61 -5.99
N GLN A 8 -17.44 3.76 -5.86
CA GLN A 8 -18.72 4.07 -5.22
C GLN A 8 -18.63 4.06 -3.68
N GLU A 9 -17.90 3.09 -3.11
CA GLU A 9 -17.72 2.95 -1.66
C GLU A 9 -16.61 3.86 -1.11
N GLY A 10 -15.77 4.45 -1.97
CA GLY A 10 -14.64 5.29 -1.58
C GLY A 10 -15.01 6.69 -1.12
N ALA A 11 -16.09 7.28 -1.64
CA ALA A 11 -16.49 8.62 -1.26
C ALA A 11 -16.80 8.78 0.24
N PRO A 12 -17.57 7.88 0.88
CA PRO A 12 -17.78 7.93 2.34
C PRO A 12 -16.48 7.80 3.15
N LEU A 13 -15.51 7.00 2.68
CA LEU A 13 -14.20 6.87 3.34
C LEU A 13 -13.40 8.17 3.26
N MET A 14 -13.42 8.84 2.11
CA MET A 14 -12.78 10.15 1.92
C MET A 14 -13.48 11.24 2.74
N GLN A 15 -14.82 11.21 2.82
CA GLN A 15 -15.58 12.14 3.63
C GLN A 15 -15.23 12.00 5.12
N LEU A 16 -15.04 10.77 5.60
CA LEU A 16 -14.58 10.50 6.97
C LEU A 16 -13.19 11.13 7.22
N LEU A 17 -12.25 10.97 6.29
CA LEU A 17 -10.88 11.48 6.43
C LEU A 17 -10.78 13.00 6.42
N TYR A 18 -11.61 13.67 5.60
CA TYR A 18 -11.46 15.12 5.36
C TYR A 18 -12.59 15.98 5.97
N GLY A 19 -13.56 15.36 6.60
CA GLY A 19 -14.62 16.06 7.35
C GLY A 19 -15.59 16.87 6.48
N LYS A 20 -16.25 17.85 7.09
CA LYS A 20 -17.34 18.61 6.47
C LYS A 20 -16.87 19.63 5.43
N ASP A 21 -15.61 20.03 5.46
CA ASP A 21 -15.04 21.02 4.54
C ASP A 21 -14.66 20.41 3.19
N ALA A 22 -14.81 19.10 3.04
CA ALA A 22 -14.57 18.36 1.81
C ALA A 22 -15.89 17.88 1.20
N VAL A 23 -15.94 17.84 -0.14
CA VAL A 23 -17.02 17.18 -0.89
C VAL A 23 -16.43 15.91 -1.51
N ALA A 24 -16.86 14.77 -1.00
CA ALA A 24 -16.40 13.48 -1.48
C ALA A 24 -17.37 12.92 -2.52
N VAL A 25 -16.87 12.74 -3.74
CA VAL A 25 -17.65 12.21 -4.89
C VAL A 25 -16.85 11.13 -5.60
N ALA A 26 -17.56 10.26 -6.33
CA ALA A 26 -16.89 9.39 -7.29
C ALA A 26 -16.20 10.22 -8.39
N ALA A 27 -15.04 9.76 -8.89
CA ALA A 27 -14.31 10.50 -9.92
C ALA A 27 -15.15 10.75 -11.20
N SER A 28 -16.10 9.87 -11.51
CA SER A 28 -17.06 10.03 -12.61
C SER A 28 -18.10 11.15 -12.38
N GLU A 29 -18.26 11.61 -11.15
CA GLU A 29 -19.23 12.62 -10.73
C GLU A 29 -18.56 13.97 -10.43
N PHE A 30 -17.26 14.10 -10.63
CA PHE A 30 -16.51 15.32 -10.34
C PHE A 30 -17.13 16.57 -11.00
N HIS A 31 -17.64 16.44 -12.22
CA HIS A 31 -18.31 17.52 -12.95
C HIS A 31 -19.58 18.05 -12.27
N THR A 32 -20.15 17.32 -11.32
CA THR A 32 -21.35 17.74 -10.58
C THR A 32 -21.04 18.63 -9.38
N VAL A 33 -19.76 18.73 -8.99
CA VAL A 33 -19.34 19.52 -7.83
C VAL A 33 -19.30 21.00 -8.22
N PRO A 34 -20.05 21.88 -7.53
CA PRO A 34 -19.92 23.32 -7.74
C PRO A 34 -18.53 23.77 -7.26
N LEU A 35 -17.77 24.39 -8.17
CA LEU A 35 -16.41 24.85 -7.89
C LEU A 35 -16.40 26.39 -7.80
N ASP A 36 -16.84 26.91 -6.67
CA ASP A 36 -16.84 28.35 -6.39
C ASP A 36 -15.52 28.76 -5.74
N GLY A 37 -14.49 29.00 -6.55
CA GLY A 37 -13.17 29.44 -6.07
C GLY A 37 -12.06 28.39 -6.17
N PRO A 38 -10.91 28.64 -5.51
CA PRO A 38 -9.79 27.70 -5.54
C PRO A 38 -10.13 26.40 -4.80
N TYR A 39 -9.82 25.26 -5.42
CA TYR A 39 -10.04 23.94 -4.83
C TYR A 39 -8.80 23.07 -4.93
N ARG A 40 -8.74 22.04 -4.11
CA ARG A 40 -7.75 20.98 -4.14
C ARG A 40 -8.43 19.65 -4.40
N VAL A 41 -7.94 18.89 -5.36
CA VAL A 41 -8.42 17.54 -5.64
C VAL A 41 -7.58 16.54 -4.85
N ILE A 42 -8.23 15.65 -4.10
CA ILE A 42 -7.57 14.64 -3.27
C ILE A 42 -8.19 13.27 -3.60
N PRO A 43 -7.65 12.53 -4.56
CA PRO A 43 -8.13 11.17 -4.85
C PRO A 43 -7.65 10.18 -3.80
N TRP A 44 -8.19 8.97 -3.82
CA TRP A 44 -7.68 7.87 -3.02
C TRP A 44 -6.18 7.63 -3.24
N GLY A 45 -5.74 7.74 -4.45
CA GLY A 45 -4.33 7.71 -4.86
C GLY A 45 -4.18 8.29 -6.27
N TRP A 46 -3.02 8.85 -6.54
CA TRP A 46 -2.71 9.44 -7.83
C TRP A 46 -2.10 8.41 -8.79
N ASP A 47 -2.55 8.44 -10.03
CA ASP A 47 -1.92 7.83 -11.19
C ASP A 47 -2.31 8.61 -12.47
N ALA A 48 -1.74 8.24 -13.60
CA ALA A 48 -2.01 8.90 -14.87
C ALA A 48 -3.48 8.71 -15.33
N VAL A 49 -4.12 7.59 -14.95
CA VAL A 49 -5.51 7.30 -15.32
C VAL A 49 -6.45 8.20 -14.55
N VAL A 50 -6.25 8.34 -13.24
CA VAL A 50 -7.01 9.23 -12.36
C VAL A 50 -6.87 10.68 -12.83
N LYS A 51 -5.63 11.15 -13.12
CA LYS A 51 -5.41 12.51 -13.66
C LYS A 51 -6.20 12.74 -14.94
N GLN A 52 -6.08 11.84 -15.91
CA GLN A 52 -6.78 11.96 -17.19
C GLN A 52 -8.32 11.91 -17.06
N GLN A 53 -8.81 11.13 -16.11
CA GLN A 53 -10.24 11.04 -15.83
C GLN A 53 -10.75 12.37 -15.25
N LEU A 54 -10.04 12.97 -14.31
CA LEU A 54 -10.39 14.26 -13.72
C LEU A 54 -10.36 15.39 -14.74
N LEU A 55 -9.33 15.44 -15.61
CA LEU A 55 -9.28 16.40 -16.73
C LEU A 55 -10.51 16.29 -17.65
N LYS A 56 -10.92 15.06 -18.00
CA LYS A 56 -12.13 14.82 -18.79
C LYS A 56 -13.42 15.26 -18.10
N GLN A 57 -13.41 15.31 -16.78
CA GLN A 57 -14.54 15.76 -15.96
C GLN A 57 -14.49 17.27 -15.66
N GLY A 58 -13.55 18.01 -16.25
CA GLY A 58 -13.47 19.46 -16.14
C GLY A 58 -12.57 20.00 -15.04
N ALA A 59 -11.76 19.16 -14.40
CA ALA A 59 -10.75 19.64 -13.45
C ALA A 59 -9.71 20.50 -14.17
N ALA A 60 -9.34 21.65 -13.57
CA ALA A 60 -8.26 22.47 -14.10
C ALA A 60 -6.91 21.76 -13.95
N ASP A 61 -6.08 21.72 -15.01
CA ASP A 61 -4.77 21.05 -14.96
C ASP A 61 -3.85 21.65 -13.87
N SER A 62 -3.98 22.95 -13.61
CA SER A 62 -3.25 23.65 -12.54
C SER A 62 -3.64 23.20 -11.12
N ALA A 63 -4.77 22.53 -10.95
CA ALA A 63 -5.21 21.96 -9.67
C ALA A 63 -4.78 20.49 -9.47
N LEU A 64 -4.10 19.90 -10.46
CA LEU A 64 -3.68 18.51 -10.49
C LEU A 64 -2.15 18.41 -10.50
N PRO A 65 -1.58 17.27 -10.04
CA PRO A 65 -0.14 17.04 -10.15
C PRO A 65 0.32 17.11 -11.62
N SER A 66 1.51 17.66 -11.84
CA SER A 66 2.18 17.64 -13.14
C SER A 66 2.48 16.21 -13.61
N ASP A 67 2.73 16.00 -14.89
CA ASP A 67 3.13 14.69 -15.42
C ASP A 67 4.47 14.22 -14.85
N ALA A 68 5.37 15.16 -14.50
CA ALA A 68 6.63 14.85 -13.85
C ALA A 68 6.43 14.30 -12.42
N GLU A 69 5.50 14.88 -11.65
CA GLU A 69 5.13 14.39 -10.32
C GLU A 69 4.46 13.02 -10.39
N ILE A 70 3.54 12.80 -11.36
CA ILE A 70 2.94 11.48 -11.62
C ILE A 70 4.01 10.46 -12.00
N GLY A 71 4.98 10.84 -12.84
CA GLY A 71 6.12 10.00 -13.21
C GLY A 71 6.99 9.63 -12.01
N THR A 72 7.28 10.59 -11.14
CA THR A 72 8.02 10.38 -9.89
C THR A 72 7.28 9.41 -8.97
N LEU A 73 5.98 9.64 -8.76
CA LEU A 73 5.13 8.76 -7.97
C LEU A 73 5.09 7.33 -8.53
N ARG A 74 4.96 7.19 -9.86
CA ARG A 74 5.00 5.88 -10.52
C ARG A 74 6.30 5.13 -10.22
N ASN A 75 7.44 5.82 -10.20
CA ASN A 75 8.74 5.21 -9.86
C ASN A 75 8.80 4.80 -8.39
N LEU A 76 8.27 5.61 -7.47
CA LEU A 76 8.18 5.27 -6.05
C LEU A 76 7.28 4.05 -5.80
N GLN A 77 6.18 3.92 -6.54
CA GLN A 77 5.25 2.79 -6.47
C GLN A 77 5.81 1.50 -7.08
N HIS A 78 6.91 1.56 -7.81
CA HIS A 78 7.56 0.36 -8.35
C HIS A 78 8.20 -0.44 -7.20
N ARG A 79 7.87 -1.72 -7.06
CA ARG A 79 8.34 -2.55 -5.92
C ARG A 79 9.86 -2.64 -5.78
N THR A 80 10.62 -2.34 -6.83
CA THR A 80 12.08 -2.25 -6.70
C THR A 80 12.54 -1.10 -5.81
N SER A 81 11.74 -0.08 -5.61
CA SER A 81 12.08 1.09 -4.78
C SER A 81 12.37 0.72 -3.32
N VAL A 82 11.76 -0.37 -2.83
CA VAL A 82 11.85 -0.81 -1.43
C VAL A 82 12.67 -2.10 -1.23
N LEU A 83 13.28 -2.66 -2.27
CA LEU A 83 14.04 -3.91 -2.17
C LEU A 83 15.17 -3.85 -1.13
N SER A 84 15.79 -2.70 -0.94
CA SER A 84 16.82 -2.51 0.09
C SER A 84 16.31 -2.67 1.54
N LEU A 85 14.98 -2.67 1.73
CA LEU A 85 14.32 -2.90 3.01
C LEU A 85 13.78 -4.32 3.16
N GLN A 86 13.76 -5.12 2.09
CA GLN A 86 13.13 -6.44 2.04
C GLN A 86 14.19 -7.54 2.04
N ASP A 87 14.22 -8.34 3.10
CA ASP A 87 15.20 -9.40 3.25
C ASP A 87 14.86 -10.61 2.35
N GLY A 88 15.78 -10.92 1.44
CA GLY A 88 15.68 -12.03 0.50
C GLY A 88 14.87 -11.72 -0.77
N ALA A 89 14.31 -10.53 -0.92
CA ALA A 89 13.62 -10.13 -2.14
C ALA A 89 14.61 -9.73 -3.24
N GLU A 90 14.34 -10.13 -4.47
CA GLU A 90 15.16 -9.81 -5.66
C GLU A 90 14.30 -9.37 -6.83
N ALA A 91 14.81 -8.41 -7.63
CA ALA A 91 14.27 -8.10 -8.94
C ALA A 91 14.93 -8.99 -9.98
N ILE A 92 14.15 -9.82 -10.66
CA ILE A 92 14.64 -10.81 -11.62
C ILE A 92 14.09 -10.51 -13.01
N ASP A 93 14.96 -10.39 -13.99
CA ASP A 93 14.67 -9.98 -15.37
C ASP A 93 14.85 -11.11 -16.41
N ALA A 94 15.15 -12.34 -15.94
CA ALA A 94 15.36 -13.49 -16.82
C ALA A 94 14.82 -14.78 -16.21
N ILE A 95 14.21 -15.64 -17.04
CA ILE A 95 13.64 -16.93 -16.59
C ILE A 95 14.68 -17.86 -15.96
N PRO A 96 15.92 -18.01 -16.48
CA PRO A 96 16.92 -18.85 -15.81
C PRO A 96 17.20 -18.40 -14.37
N ALA A 97 17.30 -17.10 -14.12
CA ALA A 97 17.50 -16.57 -12.77
C ALA A 97 16.32 -16.82 -11.83
N LEU A 98 15.07 -16.91 -12.36
CA LEU A 98 13.91 -17.35 -11.58
C LEU A 98 14.04 -18.80 -11.14
N HIS A 99 14.54 -19.69 -12.00
CA HIS A 99 14.82 -21.09 -11.65
C HIS A 99 15.89 -21.19 -10.57
N ASP A 100 16.97 -20.42 -10.68
CA ASP A 100 18.03 -20.38 -9.65
C ASP A 100 17.48 -19.86 -8.32
N TYR A 101 16.63 -18.83 -8.35
CA TYR A 101 15.98 -18.30 -7.15
C TYR A 101 15.05 -19.33 -6.51
N LEU A 102 14.21 -20.02 -7.28
CA LEU A 102 13.35 -21.10 -6.79
C LEU A 102 14.16 -22.25 -6.21
N GLY A 103 15.29 -22.61 -6.83
CA GLY A 103 16.23 -23.63 -6.33
C GLY A 103 16.81 -23.31 -4.96
N ARG A 104 17.01 -22.02 -4.64
CA ARG A 104 17.50 -21.57 -3.30
C ARG A 104 16.43 -21.64 -2.20
N TYR A 105 15.18 -21.29 -2.53
CA TYR A 105 14.13 -21.09 -1.53
C TYR A 105 12.99 -22.11 -1.55
N HIS A 106 12.88 -22.92 -2.62
CA HIS A 106 11.83 -23.94 -2.83
C HIS A 106 10.38 -23.42 -2.83
N ARG A 107 10.08 -22.42 -2.02
CA ARG A 107 8.76 -21.81 -1.90
C ARG A 107 8.90 -20.30 -2.02
N ILE A 108 8.35 -19.74 -3.08
CA ILE A 108 8.51 -18.32 -3.43
C ILE A 108 7.18 -17.66 -3.75
N VAL A 109 7.19 -16.34 -3.68
CA VAL A 109 6.12 -15.47 -4.17
C VAL A 109 6.70 -14.60 -5.27
N LEU A 110 6.06 -14.59 -6.43
CA LEU A 110 6.37 -13.66 -7.52
C LEU A 110 5.36 -12.53 -7.52
N LYS A 111 5.83 -11.30 -7.65
CA LYS A 111 5.01 -10.10 -7.71
C LYS A 111 5.34 -9.28 -8.95
N ALA A 112 4.32 -8.83 -9.69
CA ALA A 112 4.55 -7.82 -10.73
C ALA A 112 4.93 -6.48 -10.07
N PRO A 113 5.94 -5.74 -10.59
CA PRO A 113 6.42 -4.49 -10.00
C PRO A 113 5.33 -3.44 -9.79
N TRP A 114 4.43 -3.30 -10.76
CA TRP A 114 3.23 -2.47 -10.64
C TRP A 114 1.99 -3.36 -10.65
N SER A 115 1.49 -3.68 -9.48
CA SER A 115 0.23 -4.41 -9.34
C SER A 115 -0.46 -4.00 -8.05
N GLY A 116 -1.79 -4.05 -8.05
CA GLY A 116 -2.60 -3.79 -6.88
C GLY A 116 -3.60 -4.90 -6.61
N SER A 117 -4.11 -4.95 -5.37
CA SER A 117 -5.22 -5.83 -4.98
C SER A 117 -4.98 -7.32 -5.24
N GLY A 118 -3.74 -7.80 -5.10
CA GLY A 118 -3.37 -9.21 -5.23
C GLY A 118 -3.37 -9.79 -6.65
N ARG A 119 -3.71 -9.00 -7.68
CA ARG A 119 -3.84 -9.51 -9.06
C ARG A 119 -2.52 -9.85 -9.74
N GLY A 120 -1.43 -9.27 -9.29
CA GLY A 120 -0.09 -9.46 -9.84
C GLY A 120 0.79 -10.35 -8.97
N VAL A 121 0.23 -11.35 -8.29
CA VAL A 121 0.96 -12.24 -7.38
C VAL A 121 0.80 -13.69 -7.81
N ARG A 122 1.90 -14.45 -7.78
CA ARG A 122 1.95 -15.89 -8.02
C ARG A 122 2.67 -16.59 -6.88
N TRP A 123 2.16 -17.73 -6.49
CA TRP A 123 2.72 -18.58 -5.44
C TRP A 123 3.29 -19.81 -6.10
N VAL A 124 4.60 -20.03 -5.96
CA VAL A 124 5.31 -21.15 -6.59
C VAL A 124 5.95 -22.02 -5.52
N THR A 125 5.86 -23.33 -5.69
CA THR A 125 6.46 -24.33 -4.80
C THR A 125 7.16 -25.38 -5.67
N ASP A 126 8.42 -25.62 -5.39
CA ASP A 126 9.33 -26.62 -5.99
C ASP A 126 9.53 -26.52 -7.52
N CYS A 127 8.51 -26.22 -8.29
CA CYS A 127 8.63 -26.06 -9.74
C CYS A 127 7.64 -25.02 -10.28
N PHE A 128 8.02 -24.39 -11.41
CA PHE A 128 7.12 -23.50 -12.16
C PHE A 128 6.16 -24.32 -13.03
N SER A 129 4.89 -23.95 -13.02
CA SER A 129 3.97 -24.37 -14.07
C SER A 129 4.24 -23.58 -15.37
N GLN A 130 3.76 -24.09 -16.51
CA GLN A 130 3.87 -23.37 -17.79
C GLN A 130 3.14 -22.00 -17.73
N GLN A 131 2.05 -21.91 -16.96
CA GLN A 131 1.33 -20.67 -16.76
C GLN A 131 2.12 -19.65 -15.93
N ASP A 132 2.89 -20.10 -14.93
CA ASP A 132 3.74 -19.20 -14.13
C ASP A 132 4.88 -18.64 -14.99
N LEU A 133 5.52 -19.46 -15.82
CA LEU A 133 6.58 -19.02 -16.73
C LEU A 133 6.04 -18.03 -17.76
N TYR A 134 4.93 -18.34 -18.42
CA TYR A 134 4.28 -17.42 -19.36
C TYR A 134 3.93 -16.08 -18.73
N TRP A 135 3.38 -16.11 -17.51
CA TRP A 135 3.07 -14.88 -16.76
C TRP A 135 4.34 -14.10 -16.42
N ALA A 136 5.39 -14.76 -15.96
CA ALA A 136 6.66 -14.12 -15.62
C ALA A 136 7.31 -13.49 -16.84
N GLU A 137 7.38 -14.19 -17.98
CA GLU A 137 7.88 -13.66 -19.25
C GLU A 137 7.13 -12.41 -19.69
N LYS A 138 5.79 -12.43 -19.60
CA LYS A 138 4.95 -11.28 -19.91
C LYS A 138 5.26 -10.09 -19.00
N VAL A 139 5.34 -10.30 -17.69
CA VAL A 139 5.67 -9.25 -16.72
C VAL A 139 7.07 -8.69 -16.95
N ILE A 140 8.07 -9.53 -17.17
CA ILE A 140 9.44 -9.09 -17.48
C ILE A 140 9.46 -8.23 -18.75
N LYS A 141 8.76 -8.66 -19.81
CA LYS A 141 8.65 -7.90 -21.06
C LYS A 141 7.99 -6.54 -20.87
N GLU A 142 6.89 -6.46 -20.08
CA GLU A 142 6.09 -5.25 -19.91
C GLU A 142 6.63 -4.32 -18.81
N GLN A 143 7.20 -4.89 -17.74
CA GLN A 143 7.59 -4.16 -16.53
C GLN A 143 9.06 -4.32 -16.16
N ARG A 144 9.87 -4.93 -17.03
CA ARG A 144 11.33 -5.10 -16.94
C ARG A 144 11.81 -6.17 -15.96
N CYS A 145 11.06 -6.53 -14.94
CA CYS A 145 11.42 -7.58 -13.99
C CYS A 145 10.18 -8.17 -13.32
N VAL A 146 10.39 -9.24 -12.59
CA VAL A 146 9.50 -9.80 -11.58
C VAL A 146 10.18 -9.65 -10.23
N ILE A 147 9.46 -9.28 -9.20
CA ILE A 147 9.97 -9.34 -7.82
C ILE A 147 9.72 -10.74 -7.29
N ALA A 148 10.79 -11.41 -6.88
CA ALA A 148 10.75 -12.72 -6.24
C ALA A 148 11.06 -12.57 -4.75
N GLU A 149 10.24 -13.17 -3.90
CA GLU A 149 10.41 -13.17 -2.44
C GLU A 149 10.29 -14.61 -1.90
N PRO A 150 11.05 -14.99 -0.85
CA PRO A 150 10.80 -16.24 -0.17
C PRO A 150 9.38 -16.25 0.43
N ARG A 151 8.63 -17.35 0.23
CA ARG A 151 7.32 -17.48 0.83
C ARG A 151 7.46 -17.71 2.34
N ARG A 152 6.87 -16.84 3.13
CA ARG A 152 6.87 -16.89 4.59
C ARG A 152 5.57 -17.49 5.12
N ASN A 153 5.63 -18.10 6.30
CA ASN A 153 4.45 -18.55 7.03
C ASN A 153 3.95 -17.39 7.91
N VAL A 154 3.14 -16.50 7.32
CA VAL A 154 2.68 -15.27 7.97
C VAL A 154 1.68 -15.59 9.07
N VAL A 155 1.90 -15.04 10.27
CA VAL A 155 1.01 -15.15 11.43
C VAL A 155 0.33 -13.83 11.76
N MET A 156 0.94 -12.70 11.40
CA MET A 156 0.41 -11.37 11.66
C MET A 156 0.68 -10.42 10.49
N ASP A 157 -0.35 -9.67 10.06
CA ASP A 157 -0.25 -8.54 9.15
C ASP A 157 -0.52 -7.23 9.91
N PHE A 158 0.29 -6.19 9.68
CA PHE A 158 0.09 -4.85 10.23
C PHE A 158 0.70 -3.81 9.30
N ALA A 159 0.38 -2.53 9.53
CA ALA A 159 1.01 -1.44 8.80
C ALA A 159 1.40 -0.28 9.73
N MET A 160 2.30 0.55 9.24
CA MET A 160 2.60 1.89 9.75
C MET A 160 2.06 2.91 8.75
N GLU A 161 1.24 3.81 9.24
CA GLU A 161 0.62 4.87 8.43
C GLU A 161 1.40 6.17 8.59
N TYR A 162 1.59 6.88 7.49
CA TYR A 162 2.34 8.13 7.43
C TYR A 162 1.64 9.18 6.58
N VAL A 163 2.00 10.44 6.81
CA VAL A 163 1.70 11.56 5.91
C VAL A 163 3.01 12.25 5.55
N ALA A 164 3.31 12.28 4.25
CA ALA A 164 4.44 13.03 3.71
C ALA A 164 4.02 14.47 3.41
N ASN A 165 4.74 15.42 3.97
CA ASN A 165 4.62 16.84 3.76
C ASN A 165 5.84 17.38 2.97
N VAL A 166 5.89 18.69 2.75
CA VAL A 166 7.03 19.33 2.06
C VAL A 166 8.34 19.15 2.82
N SER A 167 8.29 19.23 4.16
CA SER A 167 9.45 19.30 5.04
C SER A 167 9.70 18.04 5.87
N ASP A 168 8.73 17.13 5.97
CA ASP A 168 8.81 15.95 6.83
C ASP A 168 7.94 14.80 6.33
N VAL A 169 8.17 13.60 6.88
CA VAL A 169 7.30 12.44 6.76
C VAL A 169 6.89 12.04 8.17
N GLN A 170 5.64 12.32 8.51
CA GLN A 170 5.09 12.13 9.85
C GLN A 170 4.49 10.74 10.01
N PHE A 171 4.84 10.03 11.06
CA PHE A 171 4.13 8.85 11.50
C PHE A 171 2.76 9.25 12.06
N VAL A 172 1.70 8.60 11.59
CA VAL A 172 0.31 8.85 12.02
C VAL A 172 -0.12 7.82 13.06
N GLY A 173 0.24 6.56 12.88
CA GLY A 173 -0.15 5.48 13.77
C GLY A 173 0.06 4.10 13.14
N TYR A 174 -0.27 3.07 13.90
CA TYR A 174 -0.29 1.69 13.44
C TYR A 174 -1.67 1.30 12.93
N SER A 175 -1.72 0.30 12.07
CA SER A 175 -2.95 -0.39 11.72
C SER A 175 -2.75 -1.90 11.78
N PHE A 176 -3.70 -2.59 12.42
CA PHE A 176 -3.74 -4.04 12.47
C PHE A 176 -4.89 -4.53 11.60
N PHE A 177 -4.58 -5.33 10.60
CA PHE A 177 -5.58 -5.78 9.64
C PHE A 177 -5.53 -7.29 9.41
N LYS A 178 -6.58 -7.83 8.86
CA LYS A 178 -6.64 -9.23 8.45
C LYS A 178 -6.83 -9.34 6.96
N THR A 179 -6.04 -10.23 6.38
CA THR A 179 -6.18 -10.66 4.99
C THR A 179 -6.68 -12.09 4.92
N GLN A 180 -7.34 -12.43 3.83
CA GLN A 180 -7.68 -13.82 3.50
C GLN A 180 -7.32 -14.05 2.03
N SER A 181 -6.41 -14.99 1.80
CA SER A 181 -5.88 -15.28 0.45
C SER A 181 -5.30 -14.04 -0.23
N GLY A 182 -4.60 -13.17 0.54
CA GLY A 182 -4.02 -11.91 0.07
C GLY A 182 -5.04 -10.78 -0.20
N VAL A 183 -6.31 -10.96 0.19
CA VAL A 183 -7.35 -9.93 0.06
C VAL A 183 -7.68 -9.35 1.43
N TYR A 184 -7.65 -8.03 1.53
CA TYR A 184 -8.06 -7.29 2.73
C TYR A 184 -9.49 -7.66 3.16
N ARG A 185 -9.70 -7.84 4.44
CA ARG A 185 -10.99 -8.14 5.07
C ARG A 185 -11.47 -7.02 5.98
N TYR A 186 -10.69 -6.68 7.00
CA TYR A 186 -11.03 -5.67 7.99
C TYR A 186 -9.79 -5.19 8.74
N ASN A 187 -9.90 -4.03 9.39
CA ASN A 187 -8.99 -3.58 10.43
C ASN A 187 -9.59 -3.86 11.81
N MET A 188 -8.73 -4.20 12.77
CA MET A 188 -9.08 -4.10 14.18
C MET A 188 -8.98 -2.65 14.63
N LEU A 189 -9.99 -2.15 15.31
CA LEU A 189 -9.98 -0.82 15.91
C LEU A 189 -9.30 -0.89 17.28
N TRP A 190 -7.97 -0.94 17.25
CA TRP A 190 -7.11 -0.90 18.43
C TRP A 190 -6.31 0.39 18.43
N ASN A 191 -6.03 0.93 19.62
CA ASN A 191 -5.11 2.05 19.74
C ASN A 191 -3.66 1.60 19.47
N ASP A 192 -2.77 2.58 19.24
CA ASP A 192 -1.38 2.31 18.86
C ASP A 192 -0.62 1.52 19.91
N ASP A 193 -0.83 1.80 21.19
CA ASP A 193 -0.16 1.08 22.30
C ASP A 193 -0.51 -0.41 22.26
N ARG A 194 -1.79 -0.74 22.05
CA ARG A 194 -2.24 -2.12 21.94
C ARG A 194 -1.66 -2.82 20.72
N ILE A 195 -1.65 -2.14 19.54
CA ILE A 195 -1.07 -2.72 18.33
C ILE A 195 0.42 -2.95 18.53
N GLN A 196 1.14 -2.00 19.12
CA GLN A 196 2.56 -2.14 19.40
C GLN A 196 2.87 -3.29 20.37
N GLN A 197 2.07 -3.45 21.43
CA GLN A 197 2.18 -4.59 22.33
C GLN A 197 1.96 -5.92 21.60
N GLU A 198 0.97 -5.99 20.73
CA GLU A 198 0.69 -7.18 19.92
C GLU A 198 1.86 -7.49 18.97
N ILE A 199 2.40 -6.49 18.27
CA ILE A 199 3.60 -6.64 17.43
C ILE A 199 4.75 -7.24 18.25
N VAL A 200 5.10 -6.60 19.38
CA VAL A 200 6.23 -7.02 20.23
C VAL A 200 6.02 -8.44 20.77
N SER A 201 4.78 -8.82 21.11
CA SER A 201 4.48 -10.16 21.63
C SER A 201 4.74 -11.29 20.62
N HIS A 202 4.71 -10.99 19.33
CA HIS A 202 4.97 -11.95 18.25
C HIS A 202 6.44 -11.99 17.83
N LEU A 203 7.28 -11.05 18.26
CA LEU A 203 8.69 -10.98 17.86
C LEU A 203 9.58 -11.85 18.73
N THR A 204 10.49 -12.59 18.11
CA THR A 204 11.57 -13.29 18.80
C THR A 204 12.74 -12.37 19.14
N ASP A 205 12.92 -11.30 18.37
CA ASP A 205 13.98 -10.30 18.57
C ASP A 205 13.48 -8.89 18.22
N VAL A 206 13.19 -8.10 19.25
CA VAL A 206 12.74 -6.71 19.10
C VAL A 206 13.82 -5.80 18.47
N SER A 207 15.10 -6.15 18.62
CA SER A 207 16.19 -5.35 18.04
C SER A 207 16.16 -5.36 16.52
N LEU A 208 15.73 -6.44 15.87
CA LEU A 208 15.56 -6.54 14.44
C LEU A 208 14.42 -5.63 13.94
N TRP A 209 13.34 -5.56 14.73
CA TRP A 209 12.24 -4.63 14.44
C TRP A 209 12.72 -3.18 14.53
N ASN A 210 13.41 -2.80 15.59
CA ASN A 210 13.95 -1.45 15.75
C ASN A 210 14.91 -1.09 14.59
N ALA A 211 15.79 -2.01 14.21
CA ALA A 211 16.70 -1.81 13.08
C ALA A 211 15.95 -1.63 11.74
N LEU A 212 14.87 -2.39 11.51
CA LEU A 212 14.04 -2.23 10.32
C LEU A 212 13.32 -0.87 10.30
N GLN A 213 12.78 -0.41 11.44
CA GLN A 213 12.18 0.92 11.55
C GLN A 213 13.19 2.03 11.28
N GLU A 214 14.43 1.93 11.78
CA GLU A 214 15.48 2.89 11.47
C GLU A 214 15.86 2.90 9.99
N ARG A 215 15.95 1.72 9.34
CA ARG A 215 16.18 1.59 7.90
C ARG A 215 15.04 2.25 7.11
N LEU A 216 13.78 1.98 7.52
CA LEU A 216 12.61 2.60 6.92
C LEU A 216 12.63 4.12 7.06
N ASN A 217 12.90 4.65 8.24
CA ASN A 217 12.96 6.09 8.47
C ASN A 217 14.02 6.76 7.57
N ARG A 218 15.22 6.17 7.46
CA ARG A 218 16.24 6.66 6.52
C ARG A 218 15.76 6.61 5.07
N TRP A 219 15.09 5.53 4.67
CA TRP A 219 14.56 5.39 3.33
C TRP A 219 13.46 6.43 3.04
N LEU A 220 12.53 6.68 3.98
CA LEU A 220 11.51 7.71 3.86
C LEU A 220 12.13 9.10 3.66
N GLN A 221 13.14 9.45 4.43
CA GLN A 221 13.86 10.72 4.30
C GLN A 221 14.59 10.86 2.96
N GLN A 222 15.17 9.80 2.43
CA GLN A 222 15.98 9.84 1.21
C GLN A 222 15.14 9.68 -0.07
N GLN A 223 14.09 8.89 -0.03
CA GLN A 223 13.34 8.51 -1.22
C GLN A 223 11.98 9.18 -1.33
N VAL A 224 11.35 9.58 -0.22
CA VAL A 224 9.98 10.11 -0.20
C VAL A 224 9.98 11.62 0.01
N LEU A 225 10.74 12.12 0.97
CA LEU A 225 10.80 13.55 1.29
C LEU A 225 11.18 14.38 0.07
N GLY A 226 10.39 15.42 -0.21
CA GLY A 226 10.57 16.30 -1.37
C GLY A 226 10.16 15.70 -2.73
N LYS A 227 9.74 14.43 -2.78
CA LYS A 227 9.32 13.75 -4.02
C LYS A 227 7.85 13.35 -4.03
N TYR A 228 7.27 13.19 -2.85
CA TYR A 228 5.86 12.83 -2.68
C TYR A 228 5.24 13.63 -1.55
N GLN A 229 3.99 14.03 -1.73
CA GLN A 229 3.16 14.66 -0.70
C GLN A 229 1.81 13.93 -0.64
N GLY A 230 1.42 13.55 0.55
CA GLY A 230 0.18 12.83 0.80
C GLY A 230 0.34 11.66 1.76
N PRO A 231 -0.76 10.91 1.99
CA PRO A 231 -0.73 9.74 2.85
C PRO A 231 -0.01 8.57 2.19
N LEU A 232 0.67 7.79 3.00
CA LEU A 232 1.25 6.50 2.58
C LEU A 232 1.17 5.49 3.72
N GLY A 233 0.99 4.22 3.38
CA GLY A 233 1.04 3.11 4.31
C GLY A 233 2.19 2.17 3.97
N VAL A 234 2.86 1.66 5.00
CA VAL A 234 3.92 0.66 4.89
C VAL A 234 3.43 -0.63 5.52
N ASP A 235 3.20 -1.65 4.70
CA ASP A 235 2.69 -2.94 5.13
C ASP A 235 3.84 -3.82 5.63
N PHE A 236 3.64 -4.47 6.76
CA PHE A 236 4.55 -5.43 7.38
C PHE A 236 3.83 -6.74 7.67
N PHE A 237 4.61 -7.79 7.80
CA PHE A 237 4.13 -9.05 8.35
C PHE A 237 5.17 -9.70 9.27
N ILE A 238 4.68 -10.50 10.20
CA ILE A 238 5.50 -11.34 11.08
C ILE A 238 5.26 -12.79 10.68
N ASP A 239 6.34 -13.56 10.54
CA ASP A 239 6.26 -14.99 10.26
C ASP A 239 6.18 -15.84 11.55
N ALA A 240 5.95 -17.14 11.38
CA ALA A 240 5.85 -18.09 12.51
C ALA A 240 7.13 -18.22 13.32
N ASP A 241 8.27 -17.78 12.78
CA ASP A 241 9.55 -17.75 13.49
C ASP A 241 9.75 -16.45 14.30
N GLY A 242 8.73 -15.56 14.29
CA GLY A 242 8.75 -14.28 14.99
C GLY A 242 9.66 -13.23 14.35
N LYS A 243 9.92 -13.34 13.06
CA LYS A 243 10.66 -12.35 12.29
C LYS A 243 9.73 -11.41 11.55
N VAL A 244 10.04 -10.12 11.60
CA VAL A 244 9.29 -9.07 10.89
C VAL A 244 9.89 -8.77 9.53
N TYR A 245 9.03 -8.55 8.54
CA TYR A 245 9.39 -8.22 7.17
C TYR A 245 8.54 -7.07 6.65
N LEU A 246 9.14 -6.21 5.80
CA LEU A 246 8.40 -5.22 5.03
C LEU A 246 7.76 -5.90 3.82
N GLY A 247 6.47 -5.71 3.64
CA GLY A 247 5.68 -6.25 2.53
C GLY A 247 5.66 -5.33 1.31
N GLU A 248 5.05 -4.14 1.45
CA GLU A 248 5.01 -3.13 0.38
C GLU A 248 4.79 -1.72 0.95
N VAL A 249 5.05 -0.71 0.12
CA VAL A 249 4.72 0.69 0.42
C VAL A 249 3.62 1.17 -0.52
N ASN A 250 2.56 1.70 0.05
CA ASN A 250 1.35 2.16 -0.61
C ASN A 250 1.30 3.69 -0.62
N PHE A 251 1.66 4.34 -1.72
CA PHE A 251 1.61 5.82 -1.87
C PHE A 251 0.20 6.29 -2.20
N ARG A 252 -0.70 6.16 -1.24
CA ARG A 252 -2.12 6.48 -1.35
C ARG A 252 -2.78 6.41 0.03
N HIS A 253 -4.04 6.79 0.11
CA HIS A 253 -4.85 6.44 1.28
C HIS A 253 -4.91 4.92 1.46
N THR A 254 -4.97 4.49 2.70
CA THR A 254 -5.08 3.08 3.08
C THR A 254 -6.31 2.86 3.95
N MET A 255 -6.74 1.62 4.03
CA MET A 255 -7.82 1.28 4.97
C MET A 255 -7.37 1.40 6.42
N GLY A 256 -6.05 1.29 6.68
CA GLY A 256 -5.47 1.52 8.00
C GLY A 256 -5.62 2.97 8.45
N LEU A 257 -5.30 3.93 7.57
CA LEU A 257 -5.49 5.35 7.86
C LEU A 257 -6.97 5.69 8.11
N VAL A 258 -7.88 5.11 7.33
CA VAL A 258 -9.33 5.29 7.53
C VAL A 258 -9.78 4.71 8.87
N ALA A 259 -9.32 3.51 9.22
CA ALA A 259 -9.66 2.86 10.49
C ALA A 259 -9.12 3.65 11.70
N HIS A 260 -7.89 4.19 11.59
CA HIS A 260 -7.29 5.06 12.60
C HIS A 260 -8.12 6.32 12.82
N GLU A 261 -8.52 7.00 11.75
CA GLU A 261 -9.36 8.20 11.81
C GLU A 261 -10.77 7.88 12.33
N TYR A 262 -11.35 6.74 11.92
CA TYR A 262 -12.65 6.29 12.43
C TYR A 262 -12.60 6.08 13.95
N LEU A 263 -11.59 5.39 14.47
CA LEU A 263 -11.41 5.19 15.91
C LEU A 263 -11.22 6.53 16.65
N ARG A 264 -10.48 7.46 16.08
CA ARG A 264 -10.29 8.81 16.64
C ARG A 264 -11.60 9.55 16.81
N GLN A 265 -12.53 9.43 15.82
CA GLN A 265 -13.86 10.05 15.88
C GLN A 265 -14.86 9.26 16.74
N HIS A 266 -14.65 7.95 16.91
CA HIS A 266 -15.54 7.02 17.62
C HIS A 266 -14.76 6.17 18.64
N PRO A 267 -14.24 6.77 19.74
CA PRO A 267 -13.41 6.04 20.70
C PRO A 267 -14.10 4.83 21.35
N ALA A 268 -15.45 4.87 21.44
CA ALA A 268 -16.24 3.75 21.96
C ALA A 268 -16.22 2.50 21.06
N ALA A 269 -15.74 2.62 19.81
CA ALA A 269 -15.60 1.49 18.90
C ALA A 269 -14.29 0.69 19.13
N GLU A 270 -13.44 1.10 20.08
CA GLU A 270 -12.20 0.38 20.37
C GLU A 270 -12.47 -1.09 20.70
N GLY A 271 -11.67 -1.98 20.14
CA GLY A 271 -11.83 -3.43 20.30
C GLY A 271 -12.75 -4.09 19.28
N THR A 272 -13.42 -3.32 18.42
CA THR A 272 -14.28 -3.84 17.35
C THR A 272 -13.53 -3.93 16.00
N VAL A 273 -14.23 -4.29 14.94
CA VAL A 273 -13.68 -4.37 13.57
C VAL A 273 -14.23 -3.25 12.70
N PHE A 274 -13.41 -2.78 11.77
CA PHE A 274 -13.76 -1.80 10.76
C PHE A 274 -13.56 -2.37 9.35
N SER A 275 -14.55 -2.19 8.50
CA SER A 275 -14.49 -2.50 7.07
C SER A 275 -15.22 -1.42 6.28
N PRO A 276 -15.08 -1.34 4.94
CA PRO A 276 -15.84 -0.35 4.15
C PRO A 276 -17.34 -0.38 4.40
N SER A 277 -17.91 -1.56 4.69
CA SER A 277 -19.33 -1.71 5.04
C SER A 277 -19.72 -1.17 6.42
N SER A 278 -18.77 -0.74 7.24
CA SER A 278 -19.04 -0.13 8.55
C SER A 278 -19.58 1.31 8.46
N LEU A 279 -19.52 1.93 7.27
CA LEU A 279 -20.00 3.30 7.02
C LEU A 279 -21.35 3.34 6.27
N GLY A 280 -21.92 2.18 5.96
CA GLY A 280 -23.18 2.05 5.20
C GLY A 280 -24.38 1.72 6.06
#